data_18ff2e02f17fb6eaf8e6c7898db3bc16
#
_entry.id   18ff2e02f17fb6eaf8e6c7898db3bc16
#
_cell.length_a   1.000
_cell.length_b   1.000
_cell.length_c   1.000
_cell.angle_alpha   90.00
_cell.angle_beta   90.00
_cell.angle_gamma   90.00
#
_symmetry.space_group_name_H-M   'P 1'
#
loop_
_entity.id
_entity.type
_entity.pdbx_description
1 polymer ?
#
loop_
_entity_poly.entity_id
_entity_poly.type
_entity_poly.pdbx_seq_one_letter_code
_entity_poly.pdbx_strand_id
1 'polypeptide(L)'
;MKEFIPSKLPLKKDIETKEILRATITAHKTLAELKGIANSLPNQKIVINTLVLQEAKDSSEIENIITTYDEIYRSDISDSFINSDIKEVQNYKDALYLGFDIIKTKKFLTINHIKEIQSTLEKNDAGFRKQSGTVLKNPTTGEIKLIPPQNPKDIEELMTNLVDYINDSSLEDFDSLVKMAIIHYQFESIHPFYDGNGRTGRIINILYLVLENLLDVPILYLSRYIIKNKADYYRLLNDVSFNDGLNNWILFILKGIEEISKETIKTIKNIENLMNETKNIIVEQKPKIYSKDLLEAFPDVKGFSVTNISYIR
;
A
#
# COMPACT_ATOMS: atom_id res chain seq x y z
N MET A 1 22.00 20.67 -6.99
CA MET A 1 21.35 20.47 -5.70
C MET A 1 22.32 19.71 -4.80
N LYS A 2 22.33 19.96 -3.48
CA LYS A 2 23.16 19.19 -2.54
C LYS A 2 22.46 17.90 -2.14
N GLU A 3 23.23 16.91 -1.72
CA GLU A 3 22.72 15.69 -1.09
C GLU A 3 21.86 16.04 0.13
N PHE A 4 20.71 15.37 0.24
CA PHE A 4 19.80 15.49 1.37
C PHE A 4 19.92 14.25 2.24
N ILE A 5 20.24 14.42 3.50
CA ILE A 5 20.29 13.35 4.49
C ILE A 5 19.15 13.61 5.49
N PRO A 6 18.11 12.77 5.53
CA PRO A 6 17.01 12.96 6.46
C PRO A 6 17.50 12.78 7.90
N SER A 7 16.87 13.51 8.82
CA SER A 7 17.17 13.39 10.25
C SER A 7 16.79 11.99 10.75
N LYS A 8 17.56 11.46 11.72
CA LYS A 8 17.16 10.22 12.42
C LYS A 8 15.89 10.44 13.23
N LEU A 9 15.07 9.40 13.28
CA LEU A 9 13.87 9.35 14.10
C LEU A 9 14.22 8.95 15.56
N PRO A 10 13.45 9.41 16.58
CA PRO A 10 12.26 10.26 16.48
C PRO A 10 12.58 11.71 16.14
N LEU A 11 11.63 12.37 15.51
CA LEU A 11 11.73 13.81 15.21
C LEU A 11 11.55 14.62 16.51
N LYS A 12 12.54 15.46 16.83
CA LYS A 12 12.45 16.34 18.02
C LYS A 12 11.57 17.57 17.73
N LYS A 13 10.31 17.33 17.36
CA LYS A 13 9.33 18.37 17.01
C LYS A 13 7.98 18.05 17.64
N ASP A 14 7.32 19.07 18.15
CA ASP A 14 5.89 18.99 18.46
C ASP A 14 5.10 19.17 17.15
N ILE A 15 4.44 18.11 16.71
CA ILE A 15 3.66 18.06 15.47
C ILE A 15 2.17 17.83 15.73
N GLU A 16 1.74 17.60 16.97
CA GLU A 16 0.34 17.34 17.30
C GLU A 16 -0.49 18.62 17.41
N THR A 17 -0.64 19.32 16.30
CA THR A 17 -1.54 20.47 16.24
C THR A 17 -3.01 20.04 16.38
N LYS A 18 -3.89 20.98 16.77
CA LYS A 18 -5.34 20.71 16.83
C LYS A 18 -5.92 20.22 15.50
N GLU A 19 -5.35 20.63 14.39
CA GLU A 19 -5.76 20.21 13.05
C GLU A 19 -5.38 18.76 12.79
N ILE A 20 -4.12 18.39 13.09
CA ILE A 20 -3.66 17.01 12.98
C ILE A 20 -4.47 16.09 13.90
N LEU A 21 -4.66 16.45 15.16
CA LEU A 21 -5.47 15.64 16.10
C LEU A 21 -6.90 15.41 15.59
N ARG A 22 -7.56 16.42 15.03
CA ARG A 22 -8.89 16.27 14.44
C ARG A 22 -8.90 15.36 13.22
N ALA A 23 -7.91 15.50 12.34
CA ALA A 23 -7.77 14.65 11.17
C ALA A 23 -7.50 13.18 11.58
N THR A 24 -6.65 12.97 12.60
CA THR A 24 -6.34 11.65 13.18
C THR A 24 -7.60 10.99 13.73
N ILE A 25 -8.41 11.70 14.52
CA ILE A 25 -9.69 11.17 15.05
C ILE A 25 -10.60 10.72 13.89
N THR A 26 -10.71 11.52 12.84
CA THR A 26 -11.55 11.20 11.69
C THR A 26 -11.04 9.99 10.90
N ALA A 27 -9.73 9.92 10.69
CA ALA A 27 -9.06 8.80 10.03
C ALA A 27 -9.25 7.49 10.83
N HIS A 28 -9.02 7.51 12.14
CA HIS A 28 -9.27 6.36 13.01
C HIS A 28 -10.72 5.88 12.98
N LYS A 29 -11.68 6.80 13.02
CA LYS A 29 -13.11 6.46 12.97
C LYS A 29 -13.44 5.67 11.70
N THR A 30 -13.00 6.15 10.55
CA THR A 30 -13.29 5.48 9.25
C THR A 30 -12.50 4.19 9.09
N LEU A 31 -11.28 4.14 9.58
CA LEU A 31 -10.44 2.94 9.55
C LEU A 31 -11.00 1.83 10.46
N ALA A 32 -11.49 2.19 11.65
CA ALA A 32 -12.14 1.25 12.57
C ALA A 32 -13.45 0.71 11.98
N GLU A 33 -14.25 1.54 11.30
CA GLU A 33 -15.44 1.10 10.57
C GLU A 33 -15.06 0.10 9.46
N LEU A 34 -14.00 0.40 8.69
CA LEU A 34 -13.49 -0.50 7.65
C LEU A 34 -13.04 -1.85 8.24
N LYS A 35 -12.28 -1.83 9.33
CA LYS A 35 -11.86 -3.06 10.04
C LYS A 35 -13.05 -3.90 10.48
N GLY A 36 -14.07 -3.26 11.09
CA GLY A 36 -15.28 -3.93 11.57
C GLY A 36 -16.08 -4.59 10.43
N ILE A 37 -16.25 -3.88 9.31
CA ILE A 37 -16.97 -4.40 8.14
C ILE A 37 -16.20 -5.56 7.50
N ALA A 38 -14.89 -5.43 7.33
CA ALA A 38 -14.06 -6.49 6.77
C ALA A 38 -14.13 -7.78 7.61
N ASN A 39 -14.17 -7.66 8.94
CA ASN A 39 -14.24 -8.80 9.84
C ASN A 39 -15.64 -9.48 9.87
N SER A 40 -16.68 -8.77 9.46
CA SER A 40 -18.06 -9.32 9.40
C SER A 40 -18.33 -10.11 8.11
N LEU A 41 -17.44 -10.08 7.12
CA LEU A 41 -17.66 -10.74 5.83
C LEU A 41 -17.60 -12.26 5.94
N PRO A 42 -18.57 -12.98 5.34
CA PRO A 42 -18.59 -14.44 5.31
C PRO A 42 -17.37 -15.03 4.58
N ASN A 43 -16.87 -14.36 3.56
CA ASN A 43 -15.70 -14.75 2.78
C ASN A 43 -14.78 -13.53 2.57
N GLN A 44 -13.87 -13.31 3.52
CA GLN A 44 -12.88 -12.23 3.47
C GLN A 44 -11.91 -12.38 2.28
N LYS A 45 -11.64 -13.62 1.84
CA LYS A 45 -10.64 -13.92 0.80
C LYS A 45 -10.97 -13.24 -0.52
N ILE A 46 -12.26 -13.20 -0.91
CA ILE A 46 -12.71 -12.53 -2.13
C ILE A 46 -12.35 -11.05 -2.10
N VAL A 47 -12.71 -10.40 -1.01
CA VAL A 47 -12.50 -8.96 -0.85
C VAL A 47 -11.01 -8.64 -0.80
N ILE A 48 -10.24 -9.41 -0.01
CA ILE A 48 -8.79 -9.22 0.10
C ILE A 48 -8.14 -9.37 -1.28
N ASN A 49 -8.43 -10.45 -2.02
CA ASN A 49 -7.85 -10.68 -3.34
C ASN A 49 -8.18 -9.55 -4.33
N THR A 50 -9.44 -9.10 -4.34
CA THR A 50 -9.87 -7.98 -5.21
C THR A 50 -9.16 -6.69 -4.86
N LEU A 51 -9.09 -6.35 -3.58
CA LEU A 51 -8.50 -5.11 -3.11
C LEU A 51 -6.96 -5.12 -3.26
N VAL A 52 -6.29 -6.25 -2.97
CA VAL A 52 -4.84 -6.43 -3.21
C VAL A 52 -4.51 -6.20 -4.68
N LEU A 53 -5.33 -6.71 -5.59
CA LEU A 53 -5.11 -6.53 -7.02
C LEU A 53 -5.30 -5.07 -7.46
N GLN A 54 -6.30 -4.37 -6.88
CA GLN A 54 -6.49 -2.93 -7.11
C GLN A 54 -5.27 -2.14 -6.64
N GLU A 55 -4.77 -2.41 -5.44
CA GLU A 55 -3.57 -1.75 -4.93
C GLU A 55 -2.36 -2.03 -5.80
N ALA A 56 -2.13 -3.30 -6.17
CA ALA A 56 -1.00 -3.68 -7.01
C ALA A 56 -1.00 -2.93 -8.35
N LYS A 57 -2.18 -2.80 -8.98
CA LYS A 57 -2.35 -2.01 -10.19
C LYS A 57 -2.10 -0.52 -9.94
N ASP A 58 -2.80 0.07 -8.98
CA ASP A 58 -2.74 1.51 -8.70
C ASP A 58 -1.33 1.92 -8.22
N SER A 59 -0.68 1.10 -7.40
CA SER A 59 0.70 1.34 -6.95
C SER A 59 1.71 1.28 -8.10
N SER A 60 1.54 0.35 -9.05
CA SER A 60 2.37 0.25 -10.25
C SER A 60 2.13 1.42 -11.21
N GLU A 61 0.89 1.90 -11.32
CA GLU A 61 0.53 3.06 -12.15
C GLU A 61 1.16 4.38 -11.66
N ILE A 62 1.42 4.51 -10.35
CA ILE A 62 2.20 5.65 -9.81
C ILE A 62 3.59 5.71 -10.46
N GLU A 63 4.20 4.54 -10.70
CA GLU A 63 5.52 4.40 -11.33
C GLU A 63 5.45 4.33 -12.88
N ASN A 64 4.29 4.67 -13.47
CA ASN A 64 3.99 4.64 -14.91
C ASN A 64 3.97 3.22 -15.53
N ILE A 65 3.76 2.19 -14.74
CA ILE A 65 3.48 0.82 -15.21
C ILE A 65 1.96 0.72 -15.39
N ILE A 66 1.51 0.78 -16.64
CA ILE A 66 0.09 0.93 -16.96
C ILE A 66 -0.49 -0.41 -17.42
N THR A 67 -1.46 -0.91 -16.66
CA THR A 67 -2.22 -2.13 -16.97
C THR A 67 -3.72 -1.90 -16.83
N THR A 68 -4.51 -2.74 -17.46
CA THR A 68 -5.96 -2.78 -17.30
C THR A 68 -6.39 -3.99 -16.49
N TYR A 69 -7.54 -3.90 -15.83
CA TYR A 69 -8.10 -5.07 -15.12
C TYR A 69 -8.34 -6.24 -16.05
N ASP A 70 -8.79 -6.01 -17.28
CA ASP A 70 -8.99 -7.04 -18.29
C ASP A 70 -7.71 -7.81 -18.60
N GLU A 71 -6.59 -7.11 -18.76
CA GLU A 71 -5.28 -7.74 -19.02
C GLU A 71 -4.83 -8.58 -17.82
N ILE A 72 -4.97 -8.06 -16.60
CA ILE A 72 -4.58 -8.75 -15.38
C ILE A 72 -5.41 -10.03 -15.21
N TYR A 73 -6.74 -9.96 -15.40
CA TYR A 73 -7.61 -11.13 -15.27
C TYR A 73 -7.39 -12.16 -16.39
N ARG A 74 -7.10 -11.73 -17.63
CA ARG A 74 -6.75 -12.64 -18.73
C ARG A 74 -5.44 -13.37 -18.45
N SER A 75 -4.48 -12.74 -17.80
CA SER A 75 -3.22 -13.38 -17.42
C SER A 75 -3.41 -14.51 -16.39
N ASP A 76 -4.45 -14.42 -15.56
CA ASP A 76 -4.81 -15.51 -14.64
C ASP A 76 -5.37 -16.75 -15.36
N ILE A 77 -5.90 -16.57 -16.59
CA ILE A 77 -6.49 -17.67 -17.40
C ILE A 77 -5.46 -18.31 -18.32
N SER A 78 -4.51 -17.53 -18.87
CA SER A 78 -3.52 -18.01 -19.83
C SER A 78 -2.24 -17.21 -19.79
N ASP A 79 -1.12 -17.91 -19.69
CA ASP A 79 0.22 -17.32 -19.69
C ASP A 79 0.57 -16.54 -20.97
N SER A 80 -0.18 -16.78 -22.08
CA SER A 80 0.01 -16.07 -23.35
C SER A 80 -0.30 -14.58 -23.30
N PHE A 81 -0.98 -14.10 -22.25
CA PHE A 81 -1.33 -12.69 -22.06
C PHE A 81 -0.40 -11.95 -21.09
N ILE A 82 0.64 -12.61 -20.58
CA ILE A 82 1.55 -12.02 -19.60
C ILE A 82 2.63 -11.19 -20.32
N ASN A 83 2.56 -9.87 -20.16
CA ASN A 83 3.62 -8.92 -20.55
C ASN A 83 4.44 -8.49 -19.32
N SER A 84 5.44 -7.60 -19.51
CA SER A 84 6.28 -7.07 -18.42
C SER A 84 5.46 -6.36 -17.35
N ASP A 85 4.52 -5.51 -17.75
CA ASP A 85 3.74 -4.67 -16.84
C ASP A 85 2.79 -5.52 -15.97
N ILE A 86 2.19 -6.55 -16.55
CA ILE A 86 1.39 -7.53 -15.81
C ILE A 86 2.23 -8.27 -14.78
N LYS A 87 3.46 -8.68 -15.13
CA LYS A 87 4.39 -9.31 -14.18
C LYS A 87 4.72 -8.41 -13.01
N GLU A 88 4.92 -7.13 -13.24
CA GLU A 88 5.17 -6.15 -12.18
C GLU A 88 4.00 -6.04 -11.19
N VAL A 89 2.76 -6.04 -11.69
CA VAL A 89 1.55 -6.05 -10.85
C VAL A 89 1.44 -7.37 -10.06
N GLN A 90 1.74 -8.51 -10.69
CA GLN A 90 1.75 -9.81 -10.01
C GLN A 90 2.84 -9.87 -8.93
N ASN A 91 4.05 -9.37 -9.23
CA ASN A 91 5.14 -9.31 -8.28
C ASN A 91 4.80 -8.43 -7.06
N TYR A 92 4.13 -7.30 -7.28
CA TYR A 92 3.64 -6.46 -6.18
C TYR A 92 2.68 -7.22 -5.26
N LYS A 93 1.73 -7.94 -5.85
CA LYS A 93 0.80 -8.78 -5.09
C LYS A 93 1.54 -9.81 -4.25
N ASP A 94 2.52 -10.52 -4.86
CA ASP A 94 3.33 -11.53 -4.16
C ASP A 94 4.14 -10.91 -3.01
N ALA A 95 4.76 -9.75 -3.24
CA ALA A 95 5.53 -9.02 -2.23
C ALA A 95 4.65 -8.55 -1.06
N LEU A 96 3.43 -8.09 -1.33
CA LEU A 96 2.47 -7.68 -0.29
C LEU A 96 2.02 -8.89 0.56
N TYR A 97 1.69 -10.02 -0.07
CA TYR A 97 1.33 -11.24 0.67
C TYR A 97 2.48 -11.78 1.50
N LEU A 98 3.69 -11.81 0.96
CA LEU A 98 4.89 -12.19 1.71
C LEU A 98 5.07 -11.29 2.95
N GLY A 99 5.00 -9.98 2.77
CA GLY A 99 5.11 -9.03 3.88
C GLY A 99 4.01 -9.22 4.93
N PHE A 100 2.79 -9.48 4.50
CA PHE A 100 1.67 -9.75 5.40
C PHE A 100 1.88 -11.03 6.22
N ASP A 101 2.35 -12.11 5.60
CA ASP A 101 2.64 -13.37 6.29
C ASP A 101 3.79 -13.19 7.30
N ILE A 102 4.81 -12.40 6.96
CA ILE A 102 5.90 -12.04 7.88
C ILE A 102 5.34 -11.32 9.11
N ILE A 103 4.54 -10.26 8.92
CA ILE A 103 3.97 -9.49 10.04
C ILE A 103 3.03 -10.35 10.88
N LYS A 104 2.19 -11.17 10.26
CA LYS A 104 1.28 -12.08 10.99
C LYS A 104 2.04 -13.06 11.90
N THR A 105 3.16 -13.57 11.40
CA THR A 105 3.93 -14.60 12.06
C THR A 105 4.92 -14.04 13.07
N LYS A 106 5.66 -13.00 12.68
CA LYS A 106 6.79 -12.47 13.46
C LYS A 106 6.39 -11.34 14.41
N LYS A 107 5.37 -10.53 14.04
CA LYS A 107 4.93 -9.35 14.79
C LYS A 107 5.97 -8.22 14.89
N PHE A 108 6.93 -8.19 14.00
CA PHE A 108 7.91 -7.11 13.84
C PHE A 108 8.47 -7.10 12.41
N LEU A 109 9.02 -5.95 12.01
CA LEU A 109 9.68 -5.78 10.73
C LEU A 109 11.19 -5.66 10.92
N THR A 110 12.00 -6.23 10.01
CA THR A 110 13.46 -6.10 10.00
C THR A 110 13.96 -5.59 8.66
N ILE A 111 15.20 -5.13 8.62
CA ILE A 111 15.89 -4.79 7.35
C ILE A 111 15.84 -5.96 6.36
N ASN A 112 16.07 -7.18 6.85
CA ASN A 112 16.05 -8.36 5.98
C ASN A 112 14.64 -8.63 5.43
N HIS A 113 13.58 -8.45 6.23
CA HIS A 113 12.21 -8.56 5.76
C HIS A 113 11.91 -7.50 4.67
N ILE A 114 12.37 -6.25 4.85
CA ILE A 114 12.19 -5.20 3.84
C ILE A 114 12.95 -5.54 2.54
N LYS A 115 14.17 -6.07 2.65
CA LYS A 115 14.95 -6.53 1.49
C LYS A 115 14.27 -7.70 0.79
N GLU A 116 13.69 -8.65 1.52
CA GLU A 116 12.98 -9.81 0.99
C GLU A 116 11.71 -9.39 0.24
N ILE A 117 10.95 -8.44 0.81
CA ILE A 117 9.77 -7.84 0.15
C ILE A 117 10.19 -7.16 -1.16
N GLN A 118 11.23 -6.31 -1.15
CA GLN A 118 11.71 -5.64 -2.34
C GLN A 118 12.29 -6.61 -3.38
N SER A 119 13.03 -7.63 -2.94
CA SER A 119 13.54 -8.68 -3.83
C SER A 119 12.41 -9.46 -4.52
N THR A 120 11.32 -9.74 -3.79
CA THR A 120 10.13 -10.37 -4.36
C THR A 120 9.44 -9.46 -5.38
N LEU A 121 9.39 -8.16 -5.10
CA LEU A 121 8.82 -7.15 -5.98
C LEU A 121 9.61 -6.99 -7.29
N GLU A 122 10.94 -6.83 -7.18
CA GLU A 122 11.82 -6.52 -8.31
C GLU A 122 12.46 -7.75 -8.96
N LYS A 123 12.24 -8.94 -8.38
CA LYS A 123 12.86 -10.20 -8.81
C LYS A 123 14.39 -10.11 -8.89
N ASN A 124 15.01 -9.37 -7.98
CA ASN A 124 16.45 -9.27 -7.85
C ASN A 124 16.89 -9.15 -6.38
N ASP A 125 18.10 -9.61 -6.08
CA ASP A 125 18.68 -9.66 -4.74
C ASP A 125 19.77 -8.59 -4.52
N ALA A 126 19.70 -7.46 -5.22
CA ALA A 126 20.73 -6.41 -5.13
C ALA A 126 20.85 -5.79 -3.72
N GLY A 127 19.76 -5.80 -2.96
CA GLY A 127 19.66 -5.19 -1.64
C GLY A 127 19.82 -3.67 -1.69
N PHE A 128 20.28 -3.05 -0.61
CA PHE A 128 20.49 -1.61 -0.58
C PHE A 128 21.57 -1.20 -1.57
N ARG A 129 21.34 -0.04 -2.21
CA ARG A 129 22.29 0.51 -3.20
C ARG A 129 23.64 0.81 -2.56
N LYS A 130 24.71 0.43 -3.28
CA LYS A 130 26.11 0.59 -2.87
C LYS A 130 26.83 1.65 -3.69
N GLN A 131 26.25 2.05 -4.82
CA GLN A 131 26.83 3.03 -5.73
C GLN A 131 26.16 4.38 -5.54
N SER A 132 26.94 5.45 -5.60
CA SER A 132 26.46 6.83 -5.65
C SER A 132 25.91 7.16 -7.04
N GLY A 133 25.21 8.30 -7.15
CA GLY A 133 24.67 8.81 -8.41
C GLY A 133 23.16 8.73 -8.52
N THR A 134 22.46 8.17 -7.52
CA THR A 134 20.99 8.17 -7.48
C THR A 134 20.48 9.59 -7.31
N VAL A 135 19.54 9.98 -8.17
CA VAL A 135 18.83 11.26 -8.11
C VAL A 135 17.35 11.05 -8.40
N LEU A 136 16.48 11.70 -7.65
CA LEU A 136 15.05 11.71 -7.90
C LEU A 136 14.71 12.89 -8.81
N LYS A 137 14.10 12.61 -9.96
CA LYS A 137 13.78 13.61 -10.98
C LYS A 137 12.28 13.64 -11.25
N ASN A 138 11.81 14.82 -11.62
CA ASN A 138 10.50 14.91 -12.24
C ASN A 138 10.54 14.16 -13.59
N PRO A 139 9.67 13.15 -13.81
CA PRO A 139 9.72 12.32 -15.02
C PRO A 139 9.40 13.11 -16.31
N THR A 140 8.66 14.21 -16.20
CA THR A 140 8.25 15.02 -17.35
C THR A 140 9.29 16.10 -17.70
N THR A 141 9.84 16.78 -16.67
CA THR A 141 10.72 17.93 -16.89
C THR A 141 12.21 17.57 -16.78
N GLY A 142 12.55 16.39 -16.23
CA GLY A 142 13.92 15.98 -15.91
C GLY A 142 14.57 16.78 -14.77
N GLU A 143 13.84 17.70 -14.14
CA GLU A 143 14.33 18.50 -13.02
C GLU A 143 14.63 17.64 -11.81
N ILE A 144 15.82 17.77 -11.22
CA ILE A 144 16.22 17.07 -10.00
C ILE A 144 15.40 17.61 -8.83
N LYS A 145 14.64 16.75 -8.17
CA LYS A 145 13.81 17.10 -7.01
C LYS A 145 14.50 16.77 -5.69
N LEU A 146 15.25 15.67 -5.64
CA LEU A 146 15.96 15.25 -4.44
C LEU A 146 17.23 14.47 -4.85
N ILE A 147 18.31 14.65 -4.11
CA ILE A 147 19.49 13.77 -4.13
C ILE A 147 19.49 13.05 -2.78
N PRO A 148 19.04 11.79 -2.71
CA PRO A 148 18.99 11.04 -1.44
C PRO A 148 20.39 10.70 -0.95
N PRO A 149 20.56 10.11 0.27
CA PRO A 149 21.86 9.71 0.79
C PRO A 149 22.66 8.88 -0.23
N GLN A 150 23.92 9.24 -0.46
CA GLN A 150 24.78 8.60 -1.47
C GLN A 150 25.74 7.58 -0.87
N ASN A 151 26.05 7.69 0.42
CA ASN A 151 26.96 6.78 1.11
C ASN A 151 26.20 5.54 1.61
N PRO A 152 26.62 4.31 1.25
CA PRO A 152 25.97 3.08 1.72
C PRO A 152 25.87 2.95 3.24
N LYS A 153 26.85 3.48 3.99
CA LYS A 153 26.80 3.46 5.47
C LYS A 153 25.67 4.33 6.01
N ASP A 154 25.46 5.52 5.44
CA ASP A 154 24.39 6.41 5.87
C ASP A 154 23.02 5.79 5.56
N ILE A 155 22.89 5.12 4.40
CA ILE A 155 21.69 4.38 4.04
C ILE A 155 21.40 3.28 5.06
N GLU A 156 22.39 2.47 5.41
CA GLU A 156 22.22 1.36 6.37
C GLU A 156 21.89 1.87 7.77
N GLU A 157 22.55 2.94 8.24
CA GLU A 157 22.25 3.57 9.54
C GLU A 157 20.85 4.17 9.59
N LEU A 158 20.41 4.85 8.53
CA LEU A 158 19.09 5.45 8.46
C LEU A 158 18.00 4.38 8.36
N MET A 159 18.23 3.30 7.61
CA MET A 159 17.30 2.18 7.54
C MET A 159 17.22 1.39 8.85
N THR A 160 18.35 1.24 9.57
CA THR A 160 18.35 0.65 10.91
C THR A 160 17.49 1.50 11.86
N ASN A 161 17.73 2.80 11.89
CA ASN A 161 16.97 3.72 12.70
C ASN A 161 15.46 3.73 12.35
N LEU A 162 15.11 3.65 11.05
CA LEU A 162 13.72 3.56 10.62
C LEU A 162 13.05 2.27 11.08
N VAL A 163 13.75 1.14 11.00
CA VAL A 163 13.23 -0.15 11.47
C VAL A 163 13.05 -0.17 12.98
N ASP A 164 13.98 0.39 13.74
CA ASP A 164 13.84 0.55 15.19
C ASP A 164 12.61 1.41 15.52
N TYR A 165 12.41 2.52 14.81
CA TYR A 165 11.26 3.40 14.97
C TYR A 165 9.92 2.73 14.63
N ILE A 166 9.88 1.85 13.61
CA ILE A 166 8.70 1.06 13.25
C ILE A 166 8.30 0.11 14.38
N ASN A 167 9.28 -0.54 15.02
CA ASN A 167 9.01 -1.63 15.97
C ASN A 167 8.90 -1.17 17.42
N ASP A 168 9.40 0.01 17.77
CA ASP A 168 9.40 0.51 19.14
C ASP A 168 8.45 1.70 19.31
N SER A 169 7.28 1.43 19.88
CA SER A 169 6.29 2.47 20.19
C SER A 169 6.72 3.39 21.33
N SER A 170 7.73 3.03 22.13
CA SER A 170 8.20 3.83 23.26
C SER A 170 9.12 4.99 22.85
N LEU A 171 9.65 4.99 21.64
CA LEU A 171 10.54 6.02 21.13
C LEU A 171 9.84 7.38 20.94
N GLU A 172 8.55 7.37 20.65
CA GLU A 172 7.76 8.58 20.41
C GLU A 172 6.28 8.32 20.69
N ASP A 173 5.62 9.24 21.40
CA ASP A 173 4.22 9.14 21.81
C ASP A 173 3.26 9.76 20.78
N PHE A 174 3.60 9.67 19.50
CA PHE A 174 2.69 10.08 18.43
C PHE A 174 1.70 8.97 18.08
N ASP A 175 0.52 9.39 17.64
CA ASP A 175 -0.48 8.47 17.12
C ASP A 175 0.08 7.60 15.97
N SER A 176 -0.31 6.32 15.91
CA SER A 176 0.20 5.37 14.91
C SER A 176 -0.05 5.82 13.46
N LEU A 177 -1.15 6.53 13.14
CA LEU A 177 -1.38 7.06 11.79
C LEU A 177 -0.46 8.23 11.46
N VAL A 178 -0.12 9.04 12.46
CA VAL A 178 0.89 10.10 12.33
C VAL A 178 2.28 9.49 12.13
N LYS A 179 2.63 8.47 12.93
CA LYS A 179 3.88 7.70 12.75
C LYS A 179 3.96 7.07 11.35
N MET A 180 2.86 6.51 10.84
CA MET A 180 2.85 5.94 9.48
C MET A 180 3.21 7.00 8.41
N ALA A 181 2.69 8.21 8.52
CA ALA A 181 3.04 9.29 7.59
C ALA A 181 4.53 9.67 7.66
N ILE A 182 5.10 9.68 8.87
CA ILE A 182 6.54 9.92 9.09
C ILE A 182 7.39 8.78 8.53
N ILE A 183 7.01 7.52 8.79
CA ILE A 183 7.67 6.32 8.27
C ILE A 183 7.73 6.35 6.74
N HIS A 184 6.60 6.67 6.11
CA HIS A 184 6.53 6.74 4.64
C HIS A 184 7.47 7.81 4.08
N TYR A 185 7.40 9.04 4.62
CA TYR A 185 8.32 10.12 4.23
C TYR A 185 9.79 9.73 4.43
N GLN A 186 10.12 9.15 5.58
CA GLN A 186 11.50 8.77 5.91
C GLN A 186 12.04 7.74 4.92
N PHE A 187 11.25 6.69 4.63
CA PHE A 187 11.64 5.66 3.68
C PHE A 187 11.85 6.22 2.27
N GLU A 188 10.92 7.05 1.77
CA GLU A 188 11.03 7.70 0.47
C GLU A 188 12.25 8.62 0.39
N SER A 189 12.58 9.32 1.48
CA SER A 189 13.74 10.24 1.55
C SER A 189 15.08 9.50 1.61
N ILE A 190 15.14 8.34 2.28
CA ILE A 190 16.33 7.47 2.29
C ILE A 190 16.54 6.86 0.90
N HIS A 191 15.46 6.42 0.25
CA HIS A 191 15.47 5.81 -1.08
C HIS A 191 16.50 4.69 -1.20
N PRO A 192 16.40 3.63 -0.37
CA PRO A 192 17.52 2.73 -0.11
C PRO A 192 17.86 1.78 -1.24
N PHE A 193 16.95 1.51 -2.18
CA PHE A 193 17.12 0.54 -3.26
C PHE A 193 17.45 1.21 -4.59
N TYR A 194 17.92 0.41 -5.55
CA TYR A 194 18.15 0.87 -6.92
C TYR A 194 16.80 1.09 -7.66
N ASP A 195 15.80 0.24 -7.39
CA ASP A 195 14.45 0.33 -7.93
C ASP A 195 13.41 -0.18 -6.93
N GLY A 196 12.12 0.10 -7.18
CA GLY A 196 11.01 -0.38 -6.37
C GLY A 196 10.81 0.35 -5.04
N ASN A 197 11.50 1.48 -4.77
CA ASN A 197 11.39 2.20 -3.50
C ASN A 197 9.95 2.63 -3.22
N GLY A 198 9.30 3.35 -4.14
CA GLY A 198 7.93 3.82 -3.96
C GLY A 198 6.95 2.68 -3.68
N ARG A 199 7.04 1.58 -4.44
CA ARG A 199 6.19 0.39 -4.26
C ARG A 199 6.46 -0.28 -2.92
N THR A 200 7.72 -0.45 -2.53
CA THR A 200 8.11 -1.01 -1.22
C THR A 200 7.64 -0.12 -0.08
N GLY A 201 7.78 1.20 -0.16
CA GLY A 201 7.31 2.15 0.84
C GLY A 201 5.79 2.07 1.05
N ARG A 202 5.02 1.92 -0.03
CA ARG A 202 3.56 1.73 0.06
C ARG A 202 3.18 0.39 0.67
N ILE A 203 3.91 -0.68 0.38
CA ILE A 203 3.74 -1.97 1.08
C ILE A 203 4.02 -1.81 2.58
N ILE A 204 5.11 -1.13 2.97
CA ILE A 204 5.46 -0.91 4.39
C ILE A 204 4.31 -0.19 5.11
N ASN A 205 3.65 0.80 4.50
CA ASN A 205 2.51 1.49 5.11
C ASN A 205 1.36 0.53 5.44
N ILE A 206 1.01 -0.35 4.50
CA ILE A 206 -0.04 -1.35 4.70
C ILE A 206 0.33 -2.31 5.82
N LEU A 207 1.58 -2.80 5.81
CA LEU A 207 2.09 -3.71 6.83
C LEU A 207 2.15 -3.07 8.21
N TYR A 208 2.47 -1.78 8.29
CA TYR A 208 2.49 -1.03 9.54
C TYR A 208 1.10 -0.92 10.16
N LEU A 209 0.04 -0.70 9.38
CA LEU A 209 -1.33 -0.70 9.88
C LEU A 209 -1.74 -2.06 10.48
N VAL A 210 -1.24 -3.16 9.89
CA VAL A 210 -1.46 -4.51 10.44
C VAL A 210 -0.62 -4.74 11.69
N LEU A 211 0.63 -4.29 11.71
CA LEU A 211 1.53 -4.39 12.85
C LEU A 211 0.95 -3.68 14.09
N GLU A 212 0.40 -2.49 13.90
CA GLU A 212 -0.25 -1.68 14.94
C GLU A 212 -1.68 -2.15 15.28
N ASN A 213 -2.12 -3.29 14.74
CA ASN A 213 -3.46 -3.84 14.94
C ASN A 213 -4.60 -2.86 14.53
N LEU A 214 -4.32 -1.87 13.71
CA LEU A 214 -5.32 -0.97 13.15
C LEU A 214 -6.15 -1.68 12.06
N LEU A 215 -5.57 -2.67 11.41
CA LEU A 215 -6.23 -3.60 10.49
C LEU A 215 -5.81 -5.04 10.80
N ASP A 216 -6.70 -6.00 10.55
CA ASP A 216 -6.41 -7.44 10.70
C ASP A 216 -5.94 -8.07 9.39
N VAL A 217 -6.24 -7.41 8.28
CA VAL A 217 -5.93 -7.82 6.90
C VAL A 217 -5.51 -6.59 6.06
N PRO A 218 -4.68 -6.76 5.02
CA PRO A 218 -4.14 -5.66 4.24
C PRO A 218 -5.17 -5.14 3.22
N ILE A 219 -6.08 -4.26 3.64
CA ILE A 219 -7.22 -3.79 2.84
C ILE A 219 -7.35 -2.26 2.69
N LEU A 220 -6.42 -1.50 3.23
CA LEU A 220 -6.36 -0.06 3.02
C LEU A 220 -5.22 0.29 2.07
N TYR A 221 -5.53 0.83 0.91
CA TYR A 221 -4.60 1.06 -0.17
C TYR A 221 -4.55 2.52 -0.58
N LEU A 222 -3.53 3.23 -0.10
CA LEU A 222 -3.35 4.66 -0.34
C LEU A 222 -2.99 4.99 -1.80
N SER A 223 -2.56 4.00 -2.60
CA SER A 223 -2.09 4.25 -3.97
C SER A 223 -3.16 4.92 -4.82
N ARG A 224 -4.43 4.56 -4.65
CA ARG A 224 -5.55 5.20 -5.36
C ARG A 224 -5.71 6.68 -5.01
N TYR A 225 -5.53 7.05 -3.75
CA TYR A 225 -5.53 8.44 -3.34
C TYR A 225 -4.33 9.19 -3.88
N ILE A 226 -3.15 8.56 -3.84
CA ILE A 226 -1.90 9.14 -4.36
C ILE A 226 -2.02 9.40 -5.87
N ILE A 227 -2.54 8.46 -6.67
CA ILE A 227 -2.77 8.68 -8.11
C ILE A 227 -3.65 9.89 -8.36
N LYS A 228 -4.79 9.97 -7.68
CA LYS A 228 -5.75 11.08 -7.82
C LYS A 228 -5.13 12.43 -7.45
N ASN A 229 -4.12 12.43 -6.59
CA ASN A 229 -3.47 13.62 -6.04
C ASN A 229 -1.95 13.60 -6.28
N LYS A 230 -1.48 13.01 -7.39
CA LYS A 230 -0.06 12.72 -7.66
C LYS A 230 0.84 13.96 -7.58
N ALA A 231 0.37 15.08 -8.10
CA ALA A 231 1.11 16.35 -8.06
C ALA A 231 1.31 16.86 -6.62
N ASP A 232 0.27 16.81 -5.79
CA ASP A 232 0.35 17.21 -4.39
C ASP A 232 1.22 16.26 -3.57
N TYR A 233 1.13 14.95 -3.82
CA TYR A 233 1.96 13.94 -3.16
C TYR A 233 3.46 14.27 -3.32
N TYR A 234 3.94 14.45 -4.54
CA TYR A 234 5.36 14.76 -4.78
C TYR A 234 5.75 16.15 -4.32
N ARG A 235 4.85 17.13 -4.42
CA ARG A 235 5.09 18.48 -3.90
C ARG A 235 5.27 18.45 -2.38
N LEU A 236 4.37 17.76 -1.66
CA LEU A 236 4.41 17.70 -0.20
C LEU A 236 5.61 16.89 0.31
N LEU A 237 5.98 15.78 -0.34
CA LEU A 237 7.23 15.07 -0.04
C LEU A 237 8.45 15.99 -0.13
N ASN A 238 8.51 16.81 -1.17
CA ASN A 238 9.59 17.77 -1.37
C ASN A 238 9.53 18.90 -0.31
N ASP A 239 8.34 19.39 0.03
CA ASP A 239 8.15 20.43 1.04
C ASP A 239 8.61 20.00 2.44
N VAL A 240 8.44 18.73 2.81
CA VAL A 240 8.99 18.20 4.08
C VAL A 240 10.52 18.32 4.09
N SER A 241 11.16 17.98 2.97
CA SER A 241 12.62 17.98 2.88
C SER A 241 13.26 19.38 2.92
N PHE A 242 12.56 20.40 2.40
CA PHE A 242 13.17 21.71 2.16
C PHE A 242 12.41 22.89 2.77
N ASN A 243 11.14 22.76 3.13
CA ASN A 243 10.26 23.87 3.49
C ASN A 243 9.51 23.67 4.82
N ASP A 244 9.96 22.77 5.67
CA ASP A 244 9.28 22.44 6.93
C ASP A 244 7.79 22.00 6.78
N GLY A 245 7.50 21.31 5.67
CA GLY A 245 6.14 20.95 5.26
C GLY A 245 5.54 19.72 5.94
N LEU A 246 6.14 19.22 7.04
CA LEU A 246 5.74 17.96 7.69
C LEU A 246 4.26 17.91 8.09
N ASN A 247 3.72 18.98 8.63
CA ASN A 247 2.32 19.03 9.07
C ASN A 247 1.36 18.85 7.87
N ASN A 248 1.64 19.51 6.75
CA ASN A 248 0.83 19.39 5.54
C ASN A 248 0.91 17.97 4.95
N TRP A 249 2.09 17.35 5.02
CA TRP A 249 2.29 15.96 4.63
C TRP A 249 1.45 14.99 5.48
N ILE A 250 1.51 15.13 6.80
CA ILE A 250 0.73 14.31 7.72
C ILE A 250 -0.77 14.46 7.43
N LEU A 251 -1.26 15.69 7.28
CA LEU A 251 -2.66 15.97 6.95
C LEU A 251 -3.07 15.34 5.62
N PHE A 252 -2.20 15.36 4.61
CA PHE A 252 -2.43 14.72 3.33
C PHE A 252 -2.60 13.20 3.47
N ILE A 253 -1.73 12.54 4.23
CA ILE A 253 -1.81 11.10 4.47
C ILE A 253 -3.06 10.73 5.28
N LEU A 254 -3.36 11.46 6.37
CA LEU A 254 -4.56 11.25 7.19
C LEU A 254 -5.85 11.40 6.37
N LYS A 255 -5.90 12.41 5.50
CA LYS A 255 -7.02 12.59 4.58
C LYS A 255 -7.14 11.43 3.60
N GLY A 256 -6.03 10.95 3.08
CA GLY A 256 -6.00 9.75 2.22
C GLY A 256 -6.55 8.51 2.93
N ILE A 257 -6.17 8.28 4.19
CA ILE A 257 -6.70 7.17 5.00
C ILE A 257 -8.22 7.31 5.16
N GLU A 258 -8.72 8.50 5.48
CA GLU A 258 -10.16 8.77 5.63
C GLU A 258 -10.92 8.48 4.33
N GLU A 259 -10.49 9.06 3.20
CA GLU A 259 -11.17 8.94 1.93
C GLU A 259 -11.16 7.49 1.41
N ILE A 260 -10.01 6.83 1.46
CA ILE A 260 -9.89 5.45 0.99
C ILE A 260 -10.62 4.47 1.91
N SER A 261 -10.63 4.67 3.21
CA SER A 261 -11.45 3.84 4.12
C SER A 261 -12.92 3.88 3.72
N LYS A 262 -13.47 5.07 3.45
CA LYS A 262 -14.86 5.25 2.99
C LYS A 262 -15.12 4.59 1.62
N GLU A 263 -14.18 4.76 0.68
CA GLU A 263 -14.28 4.19 -0.66
C GLU A 263 -14.23 2.65 -0.59
N THR A 264 -13.33 2.10 0.23
CA THR A 264 -13.20 0.65 0.43
C THR A 264 -14.44 0.06 1.10
N ILE A 265 -15.00 0.72 2.11
CA ILE A 265 -16.27 0.31 2.74
C ILE A 265 -17.39 0.23 1.69
N LYS A 266 -17.50 1.23 0.81
CA LYS A 266 -18.49 1.22 -0.28
C LYS A 266 -18.26 0.05 -1.24
N THR A 267 -17.00 -0.21 -1.60
CA THR A 267 -16.62 -1.33 -2.48
C THR A 267 -17.01 -2.66 -1.85
N ILE A 268 -16.70 -2.87 -0.57
CA ILE A 268 -17.06 -4.09 0.16
C ILE A 268 -18.58 -4.30 0.16
N LYS A 269 -19.36 -3.27 0.50
CA LYS A 269 -20.82 -3.34 0.49
C LYS A 269 -21.38 -3.66 -0.91
N ASN A 270 -20.78 -3.13 -1.97
CA ASN A 270 -21.20 -3.45 -3.34
C ASN A 270 -20.91 -4.91 -3.70
N ILE A 271 -19.74 -5.44 -3.30
CA ILE A 271 -19.37 -6.84 -3.50
C ILE A 271 -20.37 -7.74 -2.76
N GLU A 272 -20.69 -7.43 -1.51
CA GLU A 272 -21.64 -8.19 -0.70
C GLU A 272 -23.04 -8.21 -1.32
N ASN A 273 -23.55 -7.06 -1.78
CA ASN A 273 -24.82 -6.96 -2.47
C ASN A 273 -24.83 -7.81 -3.74
N LEU A 274 -23.80 -7.74 -4.55
CA LEU A 274 -23.67 -8.50 -5.79
C LEU A 274 -23.62 -10.01 -5.52
N MET A 275 -22.92 -10.44 -4.48
CA MET A 275 -22.93 -11.86 -4.04
C MET A 275 -24.32 -12.32 -3.64
N ASN A 276 -25.09 -11.50 -2.91
CA ASN A 276 -26.44 -11.81 -2.50
C ASN A 276 -27.41 -11.86 -3.70
N GLU A 277 -27.31 -10.92 -4.64
CA GLU A 277 -28.09 -10.93 -5.88
C GLU A 277 -27.80 -12.20 -6.70
N THR A 278 -26.51 -12.52 -6.89
CA THR A 278 -26.10 -13.74 -7.61
C THR A 278 -26.62 -15.00 -6.95
N LYS A 279 -26.54 -15.07 -5.61
CA LYS A 279 -27.11 -16.18 -4.83
C LYS A 279 -28.60 -16.34 -5.13
N ASN A 280 -29.39 -15.26 -5.07
CA ASN A 280 -30.82 -15.29 -5.30
C ASN A 280 -31.16 -15.77 -6.72
N ILE A 281 -30.45 -15.28 -7.73
CA ILE A 281 -30.59 -15.71 -9.13
C ILE A 281 -30.34 -17.22 -9.27
N ILE A 282 -29.26 -17.73 -8.66
CA ILE A 282 -28.92 -19.16 -8.73
C ILE A 282 -29.99 -20.00 -8.02
N VAL A 283 -30.46 -19.58 -6.84
CA VAL A 283 -31.49 -20.28 -6.08
C VAL A 283 -32.81 -20.36 -6.87
N GLU A 284 -33.21 -19.26 -7.53
CA GLU A 284 -34.46 -19.19 -8.30
C GLU A 284 -34.38 -19.95 -9.63
N GLN A 285 -33.30 -19.76 -10.39
CA GLN A 285 -33.21 -20.27 -11.77
C GLN A 285 -32.61 -21.67 -11.87
N LYS A 286 -31.72 -22.03 -10.95
CA LYS A 286 -30.97 -23.29 -10.94
C LYS A 286 -30.82 -23.89 -9.55
N PRO A 287 -31.93 -24.17 -8.81
CA PRO A 287 -31.85 -24.60 -7.41
C PRO A 287 -31.05 -25.88 -7.19
N LYS A 288 -30.96 -26.75 -8.23
CA LYS A 288 -30.21 -28.02 -8.14
C LYS A 288 -28.66 -27.86 -8.12
N ILE A 289 -28.15 -26.74 -8.60
CA ILE A 289 -26.69 -26.46 -8.60
C ILE A 289 -26.29 -25.53 -7.47
N TYR A 290 -27.26 -24.96 -6.74
CA TYR A 290 -26.96 -24.11 -5.61
C TYR A 290 -26.31 -24.92 -4.48
N SER A 291 -25.09 -24.52 -4.10
CA SER A 291 -24.49 -24.91 -2.83
C SER A 291 -23.78 -23.69 -2.24
N LYS A 292 -23.60 -23.69 -0.92
CA LYS A 292 -22.82 -22.66 -0.26
C LYS A 292 -21.38 -22.66 -0.78
N ASP A 293 -20.83 -23.87 -0.98
CA ASP A 293 -19.49 -24.09 -1.50
C ASP A 293 -19.33 -23.54 -2.94
N LEU A 294 -20.39 -23.58 -3.76
CA LEU A 294 -20.37 -22.97 -5.09
C LEU A 294 -20.16 -21.46 -5.01
N LEU A 295 -20.87 -20.76 -4.13
CA LEU A 295 -20.70 -19.32 -3.94
C LEU A 295 -19.34 -18.97 -3.32
N GLU A 296 -18.81 -19.82 -2.45
CA GLU A 296 -17.48 -19.66 -1.86
C GLU A 296 -16.37 -19.99 -2.85
N ALA A 297 -16.63 -20.85 -3.85
CA ALA A 297 -15.67 -21.22 -4.90
C ALA A 297 -15.58 -20.18 -6.04
N PHE A 298 -16.55 -19.28 -6.22
CA PHE A 298 -16.48 -18.25 -7.26
C PHE A 298 -15.19 -17.43 -7.29
N PRO A 299 -14.57 -17.09 -6.14
CA PRO A 299 -13.28 -16.39 -6.14
C PRO A 299 -12.09 -17.23 -6.56
N ASP A 300 -12.18 -18.56 -6.38
CA ASP A 300 -11.11 -19.50 -6.73
C ASP A 300 -11.22 -20.02 -8.19
N VAL A 301 -12.31 -19.68 -8.88
CA VAL A 301 -12.48 -20.00 -10.31
C VAL A 301 -11.68 -18.99 -11.12
N LYS A 302 -10.63 -19.45 -11.78
CA LYS A 302 -9.83 -18.63 -12.72
C LYS A 302 -10.74 -17.90 -13.71
N GLY A 303 -10.61 -16.58 -13.78
CA GLY A 303 -11.41 -15.74 -14.67
C GLY A 303 -12.73 -15.21 -14.09
N PHE A 304 -13.09 -15.54 -12.84
CA PHE A 304 -14.24 -14.95 -12.16
C PHE A 304 -13.79 -13.71 -11.38
N SER A 305 -14.17 -12.53 -11.86
CA SER A 305 -14.01 -11.29 -11.11
C SER A 305 -15.36 -10.62 -10.88
N VAL A 306 -15.43 -9.77 -9.85
CA VAL A 306 -16.60 -8.93 -9.58
C VAL A 306 -16.99 -8.09 -10.82
N THR A 307 -16.03 -7.75 -11.65
CA THR A 307 -16.25 -7.05 -12.93
C THR A 307 -16.95 -7.94 -13.96
N ASN A 308 -16.68 -9.25 -13.99
CA ASN A 308 -17.31 -10.19 -14.92
C ASN A 308 -18.77 -10.47 -14.58
N ILE A 309 -19.17 -10.33 -13.31
CA ILE A 309 -20.58 -10.51 -12.89
C ILE A 309 -21.45 -9.37 -13.46
N SER A 310 -20.89 -8.19 -13.72
CA SER A 310 -21.61 -7.08 -14.38
C SER A 310 -21.93 -7.32 -15.86
N TYR A 311 -21.29 -8.30 -16.52
CA TYR A 311 -21.55 -8.69 -17.90
C TYR A 311 -22.55 -9.85 -18.04
N ILE A 312 -23.04 -10.41 -16.94
CA ILE A 312 -24.06 -11.49 -16.95
C ILE A 312 -25.50 -10.91 -16.89
N ARG A 313 -25.67 -9.63 -17.16
CA ARG A 313 -26.98 -8.98 -17.35
C ARG A 313 -27.46 -9.05 -18.78
#